data_90fa19b606333b011fa81232dfbfcefb
#
_entry.id   90fa19b606333b011fa81232dfbfcefb
#
_cell.length_a   1.000
_cell.length_b   1.000
_cell.length_c   1.000
_cell.angle_alpha   90.00
_cell.angle_beta   90.00
_cell.angle_gamma   90.00
#
_symmetry.space_group_name_H-M   'P 1'
#
loop_
_entity.id
_entity.type
_entity.pdbx_description
1 polymer ?
#
loop_
_entity_poly.entity_id
_entity_poly.type
_entity_poly.pdbx_seq_one_letter_code
_entity_poly.pdbx_strand_id
1 'polypeptide(L)'
;MKNLFFLAVILGIIFVGAFFVNGEEYIPNAGGNGTDIGQYDPVTIDTYDSNRNKIQMTFTHKPQRVVVDELNTMETLLALGLGDSIVATSVSPKSMSYKRLMQEYPEEMAKIEKKTVNSLNTETVLSANPDFILGWKSTFTSILRRPTGWWNDRGIKTYVVATSNHILKHGTIEDEKQFLADMGKIFRVEQKTNHLIREIQDELKTTQEAVRGQPQQRVMVIEVIGRGAFTNYDDGWLVGDMVRSLGGCMPVKETRVGVEGLIAENPDVIFVVYFSDYQKDMIRNIFQQPEYSSLKAVQSNRICLLPFDCMYTPAIKTIKGIRLIKNGLYPGLSDSGKRS
;
A
#
# COMPACT_ATOMS: atom_id res chain seq x y z
N MET A 1 68.76 -41.86 1.55
CA MET A 1 69.12 -40.45 1.40
C MET A 1 67.94 -39.66 1.78
N LYS A 2 67.95 -39.23 2.89
CA LYS A 2 67.57 -38.12 3.74
C LYS A 2 67.01 -36.88 2.95
N ASN A 3 65.80 -36.46 3.20
CA ASN A 3 65.46 -35.02 3.21
C ASN A 3 64.34 -34.73 4.22
N LEU A 4 64.70 -33.86 5.07
CA LEU A 4 64.05 -33.32 6.25
C LEU A 4 62.89 -32.33 5.89
N PHE A 5 61.74 -32.53 6.42
CA PHE A 5 60.67 -31.54 6.37
C PHE A 5 60.81 -30.57 7.55
N PHE A 6 61.01 -29.30 7.24
CA PHE A 6 60.93 -28.21 8.21
C PHE A 6 59.51 -27.65 8.23
N LEU A 7 58.89 -27.74 9.38
CA LEU A 7 57.60 -27.11 9.69
C LEU A 7 57.89 -25.70 10.19
N ALA A 8 57.48 -24.68 9.44
CA ALA A 8 57.55 -23.30 9.90
C ALA A 8 56.16 -22.84 10.39
N VAL A 9 56.04 -22.68 11.70
CA VAL A 9 54.93 -22.02 12.37
C VAL A 9 55.19 -20.52 12.28
N ILE A 10 54.33 -19.78 11.57
CA ILE A 10 54.34 -18.31 11.56
C ILE A 10 53.27 -17.83 12.56
N LEU A 11 53.73 -17.36 13.70
CA LEU A 11 52.95 -16.53 14.62
C LEU A 11 52.79 -15.13 14.00
N GLY A 12 51.59 -14.77 13.64
CA GLY A 12 51.25 -13.42 13.23
C GLY A 12 51.10 -12.50 14.44
N ILE A 13 52.09 -11.67 14.69
CA ILE A 13 52.04 -10.57 15.65
C ILE A 13 51.31 -9.41 14.97
N ILE A 14 50.12 -9.04 15.50
CA ILE A 14 49.40 -7.83 15.11
C ILE A 14 50.14 -6.63 15.72
N PHE A 15 50.83 -5.86 14.89
CA PHE A 15 51.38 -4.56 15.25
C PHE A 15 50.26 -3.52 15.16
N VAL A 16 49.78 -3.05 16.32
CA VAL A 16 49.00 -1.84 16.42
C VAL A 16 50.00 -0.67 16.40
N GLY A 17 50.21 -0.12 15.22
CA GLY A 17 50.98 1.10 15.06
C GLY A 17 50.14 2.33 15.47
N ALA A 18 50.33 2.84 16.67
CA ALA A 18 49.87 4.15 17.02
C ALA A 18 50.78 5.20 16.37
N PHE A 19 50.25 5.88 15.35
CA PHE A 19 50.87 7.11 14.85
C PHE A 19 50.39 8.30 15.72
N PHE A 20 51.26 8.79 16.61
CA PHE A 20 51.12 10.12 17.19
C PHE A 20 51.63 11.14 16.16
N VAL A 21 50.75 11.93 15.61
CA VAL A 21 51.06 13.21 14.96
C VAL A 21 50.23 14.26 15.66
N ASN A 22 50.96 15.14 16.34
CA ASN A 22 50.59 16.45 16.87
C ASN A 22 49.10 16.79 17.01
N GLY A 23 48.75 17.02 18.29
CA GLY A 23 47.41 17.40 18.71
C GLY A 23 46.92 18.68 18.04
N GLU A 24 45.93 18.54 17.23
CA GLU A 24 44.81 19.47 17.10
C GLU A 24 43.56 18.59 16.93
N GLU A 25 42.71 18.67 17.94
CA GLU A 25 41.36 18.10 17.84
C GLU A 25 40.64 18.84 16.70
N TYR A 26 40.40 18.16 15.60
CA TYR A 26 39.47 18.62 14.58
C TYR A 26 38.06 18.61 15.17
N ILE A 27 37.61 19.74 15.69
CA ILE A 27 36.20 19.97 16.00
C ILE A 27 35.54 20.38 14.68
N PRO A 28 34.62 19.57 14.09
CA PRO A 28 33.86 20.05 12.95
C PRO A 28 33.02 21.24 13.38
N ASN A 29 33.20 22.35 12.70
CA ASN A 29 32.50 23.62 12.93
C ASN A 29 30.99 23.37 12.81
N ALA A 30 30.27 23.39 13.93
CA ALA A 30 28.82 23.36 14.02
C ALA A 30 28.27 24.74 13.61
N GLY A 31 28.22 24.98 12.32
CA GLY A 31 27.55 26.11 11.69
C GLY A 31 26.44 25.62 10.78
N GLY A 32 25.30 25.26 11.33
CA GLY A 32 24.10 24.86 10.59
C GLY A 32 22.96 24.66 11.57
N ASN A 33 21.92 25.42 11.43
CA ASN A 33 20.68 25.45 12.22
C ASN A 33 20.32 24.13 12.87
N GLY A 34 20.30 24.12 14.20
CA GLY A 34 19.91 22.96 15.01
C GLY A 34 18.49 22.51 14.71
N THR A 35 18.36 21.49 13.89
CA THR A 35 17.25 20.57 13.99
C THR A 35 17.62 19.56 15.08
N ASP A 36 16.84 19.57 16.13
CA ASP A 36 16.88 18.62 17.24
C ASP A 36 16.96 17.20 16.66
N ILE A 37 18.17 16.62 16.63
CA ILE A 37 18.37 15.21 16.25
C ILE A 37 18.03 14.42 17.52
N GLY A 38 16.73 14.40 17.86
CA GLY A 38 16.21 13.50 18.86
C GLY A 38 16.66 12.08 18.50
N GLN A 39 17.33 11.43 19.44
CA GLN A 39 17.79 10.05 19.30
C GLN A 39 16.61 9.19 18.78
N TYR A 40 16.78 8.53 17.61
CA TYR A 40 15.76 7.63 17.08
C TYR A 40 15.72 6.37 17.94
N ASP A 41 14.70 6.23 18.77
CA ASP A 41 14.50 5.03 19.53
C ASP A 41 14.14 3.86 18.61
N PRO A 42 14.76 2.69 18.74
CA PRO A 42 14.46 1.55 17.88
C PRO A 42 12.97 1.20 17.87
N VAL A 43 12.43 0.97 16.68
CA VAL A 43 11.04 0.58 16.46
C VAL A 43 10.99 -0.86 15.98
N THR A 44 10.29 -1.71 16.72
CA THR A 44 9.98 -3.09 16.29
C THR A 44 8.52 -3.18 15.87
N ILE A 45 8.28 -3.72 14.70
CA ILE A 45 6.95 -3.96 14.14
C ILE A 45 6.78 -5.44 13.78
N ASP A 46 5.55 -5.91 13.82
CA ASP A 46 5.16 -7.18 13.22
C ASP A 46 4.82 -6.95 11.74
N THR A 47 5.40 -7.75 10.85
CA THR A 47 5.15 -7.69 9.41
C THR A 47 5.20 -9.09 8.80
N TYR A 48 5.25 -9.18 7.48
CA TYR A 48 5.32 -10.45 6.76
C TYR A 48 6.55 -10.52 5.87
N ASP A 49 7.07 -11.73 5.69
CA ASP A 49 8.04 -12.00 4.64
C ASP A 49 7.33 -12.28 3.30
N SER A 50 8.10 -12.38 2.21
CA SER A 50 7.56 -12.71 0.89
C SER A 50 7.02 -14.14 0.77
N ASN A 51 7.26 -15.00 1.77
CA ASN A 51 6.73 -16.37 1.86
C ASN A 51 5.46 -16.44 2.73
N ARG A 52 4.92 -15.30 3.19
CA ARG A 52 3.74 -15.16 4.06
C ARG A 52 3.96 -15.56 5.51
N ASN A 53 5.21 -15.69 5.96
CA ASN A 53 5.48 -15.90 7.37
C ASN A 53 5.40 -14.56 8.11
N LYS A 54 4.79 -14.58 9.29
CA LYS A 54 4.80 -13.43 10.19
C LYS A 54 6.20 -13.30 10.79
N ILE A 55 6.78 -12.11 10.72
CA ILE A 55 8.13 -11.79 11.22
C ILE A 55 8.12 -10.51 12.02
N GLN A 56 9.12 -10.32 12.85
CA GLN A 56 9.41 -9.03 13.47
C GLN A 56 10.54 -8.31 12.74
N MET A 57 10.36 -7.00 12.54
CA MET A 57 11.35 -6.14 11.91
C MET A 57 11.67 -4.98 12.83
N THR A 58 12.96 -4.81 13.16
CA THR A 58 13.43 -3.69 13.98
C THR A 58 14.15 -2.66 13.12
N PHE A 59 13.68 -1.42 13.20
CA PHE A 59 14.31 -0.24 12.61
C PHE A 59 15.10 0.48 13.72
N THR A 60 16.39 0.65 13.51
CA THR A 60 17.30 1.35 14.45
C THR A 60 17.54 2.80 14.07
N HIS A 61 17.05 3.23 12.91
CA HIS A 61 17.06 4.59 12.41
C HIS A 61 15.87 4.80 11.49
N LYS A 62 15.48 6.06 11.32
CA LYS A 62 14.46 6.45 10.33
C LYS A 62 14.98 6.15 8.93
N PRO A 63 14.25 5.41 8.09
CA PRO A 63 14.69 5.16 6.72
C PRO A 63 14.89 6.46 5.92
N GLN A 64 16.03 6.53 5.24
CA GLN A 64 16.44 7.71 4.45
C GLN A 64 16.45 7.40 2.95
N ARG A 65 16.53 6.13 2.58
CA ARG A 65 16.71 5.68 1.20
C ARG A 65 15.73 4.57 0.86
N VAL A 66 14.50 4.98 0.57
CA VAL A 66 13.37 4.06 0.35
C VAL A 66 13.22 3.76 -1.14
N VAL A 67 13.24 2.49 -1.47
CA VAL A 67 12.68 2.00 -2.74
C VAL A 67 11.22 1.68 -2.51
N VAL A 68 10.34 2.30 -3.29
CA VAL A 68 8.91 2.06 -3.23
C VAL A 68 8.41 1.58 -4.60
N ASP A 69 7.80 0.41 -4.58
CA ASP A 69 7.06 -0.14 -5.72
C ASP A 69 5.57 0.14 -5.50
N GLU A 70 4.73 -0.01 -6.49
CA GLU A 70 3.29 0.19 -6.41
C GLU A 70 2.83 1.63 -6.08
N LEU A 71 1.78 2.04 -6.78
CA LEU A 71 1.24 3.40 -6.72
C LEU A 71 0.78 3.79 -5.30
N ASN A 72 0.05 2.91 -4.62
CA ASN A 72 -0.58 3.23 -3.33
C ASN A 72 0.45 3.40 -2.21
N THR A 73 1.52 2.61 -2.22
CA THR A 73 2.62 2.74 -1.26
C THR A 73 3.41 4.02 -1.50
N MET A 74 3.68 4.38 -2.77
CA MET A 74 4.30 5.64 -3.13
C MET A 74 3.43 6.83 -2.70
N GLU A 75 2.15 6.81 -3.04
CA GLU A 75 1.20 7.88 -2.67
C GLU A 75 1.11 8.06 -1.15
N THR A 76 1.17 6.96 -0.39
CA THR A 76 1.19 7.02 1.08
C THR A 76 2.40 7.78 1.59
N LEU A 77 3.61 7.50 1.07
CA LEU A 77 4.81 8.23 1.48
C LEU A 77 4.73 9.73 1.11
N LEU A 78 4.19 10.05 -0.07
CA LEU A 78 3.97 11.45 -0.48
C LEU A 78 3.01 12.18 0.45
N ALA A 79 1.86 11.59 0.75
CA ALA A 79 0.86 12.17 1.67
C ALA A 79 1.42 12.38 3.09
N LEU A 80 2.35 11.55 3.51
CA LEU A 80 3.03 11.70 4.78
C LEU A 80 4.17 12.74 4.74
N GLY A 81 4.52 13.30 3.57
CA GLY A 81 5.60 14.28 3.39
C GLY A 81 6.99 13.64 3.38
N LEU A 82 7.10 12.43 2.85
CA LEU A 82 8.31 11.61 2.85
C LEU A 82 8.96 11.46 1.46
N GLY A 83 8.65 12.33 0.51
CA GLY A 83 9.20 12.31 -0.85
C GLY A 83 10.73 12.37 -0.88
N ASP A 84 11.37 13.06 0.07
CA ASP A 84 12.83 13.13 0.18
C ASP A 84 13.46 11.75 0.41
N SER A 85 12.80 10.88 1.14
CA SER A 85 13.30 9.53 1.43
C SER A 85 13.21 8.57 0.22
N ILE A 86 12.35 8.82 -0.76
CA ILE A 86 12.20 7.96 -1.92
C ILE A 86 13.41 8.11 -2.84
N VAL A 87 14.13 7.02 -3.10
CA VAL A 87 15.30 7.00 -4.00
C VAL A 87 15.03 6.31 -5.33
N ALA A 88 14.06 5.40 -5.39
CA ALA A 88 13.62 4.78 -6.65
C ALA A 88 12.16 4.30 -6.55
N THR A 89 11.46 4.32 -7.68
CA THR A 89 10.10 3.81 -7.84
C THR A 89 9.88 3.31 -9.27
N SER A 90 8.96 2.35 -9.44
CA SER A 90 8.53 1.85 -10.75
C SER A 90 7.38 2.65 -11.35
N VAL A 91 6.79 3.58 -10.61
CA VAL A 91 5.64 4.38 -11.09
C VAL A 91 6.08 5.28 -12.25
N SER A 92 5.60 4.95 -13.45
CA SER A 92 6.04 5.61 -14.69
C SER A 92 5.61 7.08 -14.75
N PRO A 93 6.52 8.02 -15.07
CA PRO A 93 6.19 9.43 -15.29
C PRO A 93 5.17 9.66 -16.42
N LYS A 94 5.03 8.70 -17.34
CA LYS A 94 4.08 8.77 -18.45
C LYS A 94 2.67 8.34 -18.04
N SER A 95 2.50 7.71 -16.87
CA SER A 95 1.18 7.23 -16.43
C SER A 95 0.26 8.39 -16.02
N MET A 96 -1.04 8.19 -16.19
CA MET A 96 -2.06 9.14 -15.70
C MET A 96 -2.00 9.29 -14.18
N SER A 97 -1.70 8.18 -13.49
CA SER A 97 -1.55 8.18 -12.03
C SER A 97 -0.40 9.07 -11.56
N TYR A 98 0.75 9.03 -12.26
CA TYR A 98 1.87 9.92 -11.95
C TYR A 98 1.49 11.40 -12.14
N LYS A 99 0.80 11.72 -13.25
CA LYS A 99 0.31 13.09 -13.50
C LYS A 99 -0.67 13.58 -12.43
N ARG A 100 -1.53 12.68 -11.94
CA ARG A 100 -2.44 12.96 -10.82
C ARG A 100 -1.66 13.27 -9.55
N LEU A 101 -0.64 12.43 -9.21
CA LEU A 101 0.20 12.67 -8.03
C LEU A 101 0.95 14.01 -8.11
N MET A 102 1.39 14.43 -9.29
CA MET A 102 2.01 15.77 -9.48
C MET A 102 1.04 16.92 -9.17
N GLN A 103 -0.27 16.72 -9.37
CA GLN A 103 -1.28 17.71 -9.03
C GLN A 103 -1.67 17.67 -7.54
N GLU A 104 -1.76 16.48 -6.96
CA GLU A 104 -2.18 16.28 -5.56
C GLU A 104 -1.05 16.54 -4.57
N TYR A 105 0.21 16.24 -4.93
CA TYR A 105 1.38 16.35 -4.07
C TYR A 105 2.57 17.06 -4.77
N PRO A 106 2.40 18.29 -5.29
CA PRO A 106 3.40 18.92 -6.17
C PRO A 106 4.77 19.08 -5.50
N GLU A 107 4.81 19.47 -4.23
CA GLU A 107 6.05 19.66 -3.49
C GLU A 107 6.81 18.34 -3.26
N GLU A 108 6.09 17.29 -2.89
CA GLU A 108 6.69 15.97 -2.66
C GLU A 108 7.12 15.30 -3.97
N MET A 109 6.34 15.47 -5.02
CA MET A 109 6.67 14.95 -6.36
C MET A 109 7.90 15.62 -6.97
N ALA A 110 8.12 16.92 -6.74
CA ALA A 110 9.31 17.62 -7.18
C ALA A 110 10.60 17.02 -6.60
N LYS A 111 10.54 16.43 -5.41
CA LYS A 111 11.67 15.78 -4.73
C LYS A 111 12.09 14.45 -5.39
N ILE A 112 11.17 13.80 -6.11
CA ILE A 112 11.38 12.47 -6.70
C ILE A 112 11.46 12.46 -8.23
N GLU A 113 11.26 13.57 -8.92
CA GLU A 113 11.18 13.64 -10.39
C GLU A 113 12.37 12.97 -11.11
N LYS A 114 13.57 13.10 -10.54
CA LYS A 114 14.81 12.50 -11.10
C LYS A 114 15.11 11.10 -10.56
N LYS A 115 14.30 10.56 -9.66
CA LYS A 115 14.53 9.29 -8.95
C LYS A 115 13.70 8.15 -9.52
N THR A 116 12.83 8.41 -10.49
CA THR A 116 12.00 7.41 -11.13
C THR A 116 12.84 6.54 -12.04
N VAL A 117 12.67 5.23 -11.97
CA VAL A 117 13.29 4.27 -12.88
C VAL A 117 12.23 3.63 -13.76
N ASN A 118 12.59 3.29 -15.01
CA ASN A 118 11.63 2.68 -15.95
C ASN A 118 11.25 1.24 -15.55
N SER A 119 12.13 0.56 -14.82
CA SER A 119 11.90 -0.80 -14.34
C SER A 119 12.71 -1.04 -13.08
N LEU A 120 12.05 -1.46 -12.01
CA LEU A 120 12.72 -1.98 -10.82
C LEU A 120 13.18 -3.42 -11.09
N ASN A 121 14.44 -3.68 -10.79
CA ASN A 121 15.03 -5.00 -10.71
C ASN A 121 16.11 -5.02 -9.62
N THR A 122 16.66 -6.17 -9.33
CA THR A 122 17.67 -6.32 -8.27
C THR A 122 18.86 -5.35 -8.45
N GLU A 123 19.35 -5.17 -9.67
CA GLU A 123 20.51 -4.33 -9.96
C GLU A 123 20.20 -2.85 -9.77
N THR A 124 19.08 -2.37 -10.32
CA THR A 124 18.65 -0.97 -10.16
C THR A 124 18.39 -0.62 -8.70
N VAL A 125 17.82 -1.55 -7.91
CA VAL A 125 17.59 -1.35 -6.48
C VAL A 125 18.91 -1.30 -5.72
N LEU A 126 19.85 -2.23 -5.96
CA LEU A 126 21.18 -2.19 -5.33
C LEU A 126 21.94 -0.89 -5.67
N SER A 127 21.89 -0.46 -6.94
CA SER A 127 22.50 0.81 -7.38
C SER A 127 21.91 2.04 -6.69
N ALA A 128 20.63 1.99 -6.33
CA ALA A 128 19.99 3.05 -5.54
C ALA A 128 20.45 3.05 -4.08
N ASN A 129 21.19 2.02 -3.62
CA ASN A 129 21.70 1.87 -2.25
C ASN A 129 20.62 2.17 -1.19
N PRO A 130 19.49 1.43 -1.17
CA PRO A 130 18.43 1.67 -0.22
C PRO A 130 18.77 1.13 1.17
N ASP A 131 18.11 1.69 2.19
CA ASP A 131 18.04 1.13 3.53
C ASP A 131 16.69 0.46 3.81
N PHE A 132 15.68 0.73 2.95
CA PHE A 132 14.35 0.19 3.08
C PHE A 132 13.67 -0.06 1.72
N ILE A 133 12.97 -1.20 1.59
CA ILE A 133 12.12 -1.51 0.43
C ILE A 133 10.70 -1.71 0.92
N LEU A 134 9.79 -0.90 0.42
CA LEU A 134 8.35 -0.94 0.69
C LEU A 134 7.61 -1.39 -0.56
N GLY A 135 6.83 -2.47 -0.47
CA GLY A 135 6.08 -2.95 -1.63
C GLY A 135 5.09 -4.06 -1.29
N TRP A 136 4.55 -4.64 -2.34
CA TRP A 136 3.68 -5.80 -2.25
C TRP A 136 4.51 -7.09 -2.24
N LYS A 137 3.84 -8.23 -2.01
CA LYS A 137 4.51 -9.53 -2.17
C LYS A 137 5.10 -9.69 -3.57
N SER A 138 4.38 -9.27 -4.62
CA SER A 138 4.83 -9.30 -6.02
C SER A 138 6.12 -8.53 -6.26
N THR A 139 6.35 -7.44 -5.53
CA THR A 139 7.61 -6.69 -5.57
C THR A 139 8.81 -7.61 -5.36
N PHE A 140 8.75 -8.46 -4.35
CA PHE A 140 9.86 -9.35 -3.99
C PHE A 140 9.89 -10.64 -4.81
N THR A 141 8.73 -11.21 -5.15
CA THR A 141 8.67 -12.52 -5.83
C THR A 141 8.73 -12.43 -7.34
N SER A 142 8.17 -11.40 -7.93
CA SER A 142 8.01 -11.25 -9.39
C SER A 142 8.87 -10.13 -9.98
N ILE A 143 8.92 -8.97 -9.34
CA ILE A 143 9.65 -7.80 -9.84
C ILE A 143 11.15 -7.93 -9.53
N LEU A 144 11.51 -7.96 -8.27
CA LEU A 144 12.90 -8.04 -7.83
C LEU A 144 13.47 -9.47 -7.90
N ARG A 145 12.61 -10.49 -7.91
CA ARG A 145 12.98 -11.91 -7.94
C ARG A 145 13.99 -12.29 -6.84
N ARG A 146 13.86 -11.65 -5.68
CA ARG A 146 14.64 -11.91 -4.48
C ARG A 146 13.71 -11.85 -3.28
N PRO A 147 13.64 -12.89 -2.45
CA PRO A 147 12.81 -12.90 -1.26
C PRO A 147 13.26 -11.84 -0.26
N THR A 148 12.34 -11.42 0.61
CA THR A 148 12.61 -10.41 1.65
C THR A 148 13.83 -10.75 2.50
N GLY A 149 14.04 -12.02 2.88
CA GLY A 149 15.22 -12.47 3.64
C GLY A 149 16.52 -12.12 2.94
N TRP A 150 16.61 -12.27 1.62
CA TRP A 150 17.81 -11.95 0.84
C TRP A 150 18.22 -10.47 0.96
N TRP A 151 17.23 -9.56 1.05
CA TRP A 151 17.45 -8.13 1.27
C TRP A 151 17.83 -7.84 2.72
N ASN A 152 17.11 -8.44 3.66
CA ASN A 152 17.34 -8.25 5.10
C ASN A 152 18.74 -8.73 5.55
N ASP A 153 19.23 -9.83 4.96
CA ASP A 153 20.60 -10.34 5.19
C ASP A 153 21.68 -9.35 4.74
N ARG A 154 21.32 -8.38 3.89
CA ARG A 154 22.20 -7.30 3.40
C ARG A 154 22.00 -5.98 4.14
N GLY A 155 21.26 -6.00 5.23
CA GLY A 155 20.96 -4.81 6.02
C GLY A 155 19.86 -3.91 5.44
N ILE A 156 19.24 -4.31 4.31
CA ILE A 156 18.15 -3.57 3.68
C ILE A 156 16.83 -4.06 4.27
N LYS A 157 16.17 -3.22 5.05
CA LYS A 157 14.87 -3.57 5.66
C LYS A 157 13.79 -3.72 4.59
N THR A 158 12.81 -4.59 4.85
CA THR A 158 11.70 -4.82 3.92
C THR A 158 10.36 -4.73 4.63
N TYR A 159 9.35 -4.23 3.93
CA TYR A 159 7.97 -4.26 4.38
C TYR A 159 7.08 -4.78 3.26
N VAL A 160 6.33 -5.84 3.55
CA VAL A 160 5.32 -6.39 2.63
C VAL A 160 3.95 -5.97 3.13
N VAL A 161 3.20 -5.22 2.31
CA VAL A 161 1.84 -4.81 2.66
C VAL A 161 0.95 -6.04 2.82
N ALA A 162 0.39 -6.22 4.02
CA ALA A 162 -0.29 -7.45 4.45
C ALA A 162 -1.52 -7.80 3.58
N THR A 163 -2.23 -6.81 3.08
CA THR A 163 -3.42 -6.97 2.23
C THR A 163 -3.09 -7.27 0.77
N SER A 164 -1.78 -7.25 0.40
CA SER A 164 -1.32 -7.48 -0.97
C SER A 164 -1.19 -8.97 -1.30
N ASN A 165 -1.56 -9.33 -2.54
CA ASN A 165 -1.27 -10.63 -3.16
C ASN A 165 -1.55 -11.85 -2.25
N HIS A 166 -2.65 -11.80 -1.49
CA HIS A 166 -3.05 -12.86 -0.55
C HIS A 166 -1.96 -13.24 0.48
N ILE A 167 -1.24 -12.26 1.02
CA ILE A 167 -0.44 -12.46 2.23
C ILE A 167 -1.38 -12.93 3.33
N LEU A 168 -2.44 -12.16 3.59
CA LEU A 168 -3.55 -12.58 4.43
C LEU A 168 -4.61 -13.29 3.58
N LYS A 169 -5.24 -14.31 4.15
CA LYS A 169 -6.38 -14.99 3.53
C LYS A 169 -7.57 -14.03 3.35
N HIS A 170 -7.77 -13.16 4.32
CA HIS A 170 -8.80 -12.14 4.36
C HIS A 170 -8.16 -10.84 4.82
N GLY A 171 -8.03 -9.86 3.93
CA GLY A 171 -7.58 -8.52 4.28
C GLY A 171 -8.71 -7.72 4.92
N THR A 172 -8.38 -6.88 5.89
CA THR A 172 -9.34 -6.07 6.65
C THR A 172 -8.94 -4.60 6.68
N ILE A 173 -9.90 -3.74 7.01
CA ILE A 173 -9.63 -2.30 7.27
C ILE A 173 -8.63 -2.16 8.42
N GLU A 174 -8.65 -3.07 9.39
CA GLU A 174 -7.69 -3.06 10.50
C GLU A 174 -6.25 -3.27 10.01
N ASP A 175 -6.03 -4.14 9.01
CA ASP A 175 -4.71 -4.34 8.41
C ASP A 175 -4.22 -3.08 7.67
N GLU A 176 -5.10 -2.32 7.03
CA GLU A 176 -4.75 -1.04 6.42
C GLU A 176 -4.40 0.03 7.46
N LYS A 177 -5.16 0.08 8.57
CA LYS A 177 -4.84 0.96 9.71
C LYS A 177 -3.51 0.58 10.34
N GLN A 178 -3.21 -0.73 10.47
CA GLN A 178 -1.93 -1.20 10.98
C GLN A 178 -0.78 -0.77 10.07
N PHE A 179 -0.94 -0.89 8.74
CA PHE A 179 0.04 -0.37 7.79
C PHE A 179 0.32 1.13 7.99
N LEU A 180 -0.73 1.94 8.11
CA LEU A 180 -0.57 3.38 8.39
C LEU A 180 0.14 3.63 9.74
N ALA A 181 -0.24 2.89 10.79
CA ALA A 181 0.39 3.01 12.10
C ALA A 181 1.88 2.63 12.07
N ASP A 182 2.23 1.58 11.33
CA ASP A 182 3.63 1.15 11.16
C ASP A 182 4.44 2.22 10.42
N MET A 183 3.91 2.78 9.32
CA MET A 183 4.57 3.91 8.64
C MET A 183 4.74 5.11 9.57
N GLY A 184 3.74 5.40 10.40
CA GLY A 184 3.83 6.42 11.44
C GLY A 184 5.04 6.22 12.35
N LYS A 185 5.15 5.03 12.95
CA LYS A 185 6.23 4.67 13.87
C LYS A 185 7.61 4.66 13.19
N ILE A 186 7.72 4.00 12.02
CA ILE A 186 8.99 3.86 11.29
C ILE A 186 9.54 5.23 10.88
N PHE A 187 8.68 6.13 10.39
CA PHE A 187 9.09 7.44 9.88
C PHE A 187 8.93 8.59 10.89
N ARG A 188 8.47 8.32 12.12
CA ARG A 188 8.19 9.34 13.15
C ARG A 188 7.20 10.41 12.67
N VAL A 189 6.10 9.95 12.08
CA VAL A 189 5.01 10.79 11.58
C VAL A 189 3.65 10.34 12.14
N GLU A 190 3.65 9.83 13.37
CA GLU A 190 2.48 9.26 14.05
C GLU A 190 1.31 10.25 14.12
N GLN A 191 1.58 11.52 14.27
CA GLN A 191 0.52 12.53 14.29
C GLN A 191 -0.33 12.51 13.01
N LYS A 192 0.34 12.40 11.84
CA LYS A 192 -0.35 12.35 10.54
C LYS A 192 -1.10 11.04 10.37
N THR A 193 -0.45 9.91 10.65
CA THR A 193 -1.09 8.59 10.48
C THR A 193 -2.21 8.36 11.46
N ASN A 194 -2.09 8.82 12.72
CA ASN A 194 -3.17 8.76 13.70
C ASN A 194 -4.37 9.63 13.30
N HIS A 195 -4.16 10.74 12.61
CA HIS A 195 -5.27 11.54 12.04
C HIS A 195 -6.04 10.73 10.99
N LEU A 196 -5.34 10.12 10.03
CA LEU A 196 -5.94 9.27 8.99
C LEU A 196 -6.69 8.06 9.57
N ILE A 197 -6.10 7.41 10.57
CA ILE A 197 -6.72 6.28 11.27
C ILE A 197 -8.01 6.72 11.98
N ARG A 198 -8.01 7.87 12.64
CA ARG A 198 -9.22 8.42 13.26
C ARG A 198 -10.30 8.74 12.23
N GLU A 199 -9.96 9.35 11.10
CA GLU A 199 -10.93 9.60 10.01
C GLU A 199 -11.62 8.32 9.55
N ILE A 200 -10.87 7.22 9.38
CA ILE A 200 -11.42 5.92 9.02
C ILE A 200 -12.38 5.41 10.12
N GLN A 201 -11.96 5.48 11.38
CA GLN A 201 -12.76 5.00 12.52
C GLN A 201 -14.06 5.80 12.69
N ASP A 202 -13.98 7.13 12.58
CA ASP A 202 -15.12 8.03 12.73
C ASP A 202 -16.12 7.84 11.58
N GLU A 203 -15.65 7.69 10.35
CA GLU A 203 -16.50 7.43 9.18
C GLU A 203 -17.28 6.11 9.33
N LEU A 204 -16.60 5.04 9.74
CA LEU A 204 -17.21 3.74 9.99
C LEU A 204 -18.25 3.82 11.11
N LYS A 205 -17.87 4.40 12.26
CA LYS A 205 -18.73 4.54 13.43
C LYS A 205 -19.99 5.34 13.09
N THR A 206 -19.83 6.50 12.50
CA THR A 206 -20.95 7.39 12.13
C THR A 206 -21.88 6.70 11.15
N THR A 207 -21.33 5.97 10.16
CA THR A 207 -22.16 5.24 9.20
C THR A 207 -22.92 4.11 9.86
N GLN A 208 -22.26 3.29 10.71
CA GLN A 208 -22.88 2.18 11.42
C GLN A 208 -24.02 2.66 12.34
N GLU A 209 -23.84 3.79 13.01
CA GLU A 209 -24.89 4.40 13.84
C GLU A 209 -26.07 4.85 12.99
N ALA A 210 -25.83 5.48 11.85
CA ALA A 210 -26.86 6.00 10.96
C ALA A 210 -27.70 4.90 10.27
N VAL A 211 -27.09 3.72 10.03
CA VAL A 211 -27.77 2.60 9.33
C VAL A 211 -28.28 1.52 10.29
N ARG A 212 -28.16 1.74 11.59
CA ARG A 212 -28.60 0.78 12.61
C ARG A 212 -30.07 0.40 12.42
N GLY A 213 -30.33 -0.91 12.30
CA GLY A 213 -31.69 -1.43 12.10
C GLY A 213 -32.20 -1.37 10.67
N GLN A 214 -31.43 -0.84 9.73
CA GLN A 214 -31.79 -0.92 8.29
C GLN A 214 -31.54 -2.35 7.76
N PRO A 215 -32.32 -2.81 6.78
CA PRO A 215 -32.07 -4.08 6.10
C PRO A 215 -30.71 -4.09 5.44
N GLN A 216 -30.00 -5.22 5.55
CA GLN A 216 -28.75 -5.44 4.83
C GLN A 216 -28.97 -5.42 3.33
N GLN A 217 -28.14 -4.65 2.60
CA GLN A 217 -28.18 -4.60 1.16
C GLN A 217 -27.28 -5.71 0.58
N ARG A 218 -27.78 -6.39 -0.45
CA ARG A 218 -27.01 -7.38 -1.19
C ARG A 218 -26.12 -6.67 -2.19
N VAL A 219 -24.84 -6.91 -2.11
CA VAL A 219 -23.79 -6.22 -2.87
C VAL A 219 -23.01 -7.21 -3.71
N MET A 220 -22.71 -6.84 -4.94
CA MET A 220 -21.64 -7.45 -5.72
C MET A 220 -20.59 -6.41 -6.06
N VAL A 221 -19.32 -6.80 -5.98
CA VAL A 221 -18.17 -6.01 -6.44
C VAL A 221 -17.55 -6.77 -7.59
N ILE A 222 -17.65 -6.23 -8.79
CA ILE A 222 -17.28 -6.95 -10.02
C ILE A 222 -16.36 -6.12 -10.91
N GLU A 223 -15.54 -6.83 -11.70
CA GLU A 223 -14.71 -6.28 -12.77
C GLU A 223 -15.16 -6.87 -14.10
N VAL A 224 -15.30 -6.03 -15.11
CA VAL A 224 -15.62 -6.47 -16.48
C VAL A 224 -14.37 -7.07 -17.14
N ILE A 225 -14.39 -8.38 -17.42
CA ILE A 225 -13.29 -9.10 -18.08
C ILE A 225 -13.56 -9.49 -19.53
N GLY A 226 -14.77 -9.19 -20.03
CA GLY A 226 -15.19 -9.50 -21.40
C GLY A 226 -16.68 -9.27 -21.59
N ARG A 227 -17.19 -9.67 -22.76
CA ARG A 227 -18.64 -9.58 -23.01
C ARG A 227 -19.39 -10.55 -22.12
N GLY A 228 -20.20 -9.99 -21.21
CA GLY A 228 -21.03 -10.78 -20.29
C GLY A 228 -20.27 -11.63 -19.27
N ALA A 229 -19.00 -11.32 -19.02
CA ALA A 229 -18.16 -12.04 -18.06
C ALA A 229 -17.55 -11.07 -17.05
N PHE A 230 -17.61 -11.45 -15.78
CA PHE A 230 -17.16 -10.62 -14.67
C PHE A 230 -16.28 -11.43 -13.71
N THR A 231 -15.20 -10.82 -13.23
CA THR A 231 -14.54 -11.26 -12.00
C THR A 231 -15.36 -10.73 -10.84
N ASN A 232 -15.67 -11.57 -9.85
CA ASN A 232 -16.32 -11.15 -8.61
C ASN A 232 -15.28 -11.11 -7.49
N TYR A 233 -15.24 -10.00 -6.80
CA TYR A 233 -14.46 -9.80 -5.57
C TYR A 233 -15.40 -10.14 -4.41
N ASP A 234 -15.21 -11.31 -3.83
CA ASP A 234 -16.05 -11.79 -2.73
C ASP A 234 -15.72 -11.16 -1.38
N ASP A 235 -16.36 -11.63 -0.32
CA ASP A 235 -16.17 -11.13 1.04
C ASP A 235 -14.80 -11.50 1.68
N GLY A 236 -13.99 -12.29 1.01
CA GLY A 236 -12.61 -12.60 1.41
C GLY A 236 -11.62 -11.49 1.08
N TRP A 237 -11.99 -10.59 0.19
CA TRP A 237 -11.17 -9.44 -0.16
C TRP A 237 -11.36 -8.28 0.84
N LEU A 238 -10.41 -7.35 0.89
CA LEU A 238 -10.52 -6.14 1.71
C LEU A 238 -11.83 -5.38 1.45
N VAL A 239 -12.25 -5.27 0.19
CA VAL A 239 -13.52 -4.64 -0.17
C VAL A 239 -14.71 -5.33 0.48
N GLY A 240 -14.64 -6.63 0.70
CA GLY A 240 -15.66 -7.37 1.45
C GLY A 240 -15.75 -6.94 2.90
N ASP A 241 -14.61 -6.66 3.54
CA ASP A 241 -14.58 -6.10 4.89
C ASP A 241 -15.14 -4.68 4.92
N MET A 242 -14.81 -3.84 3.92
CA MET A 242 -15.39 -2.50 3.78
C MET A 242 -16.92 -2.54 3.65
N VAL A 243 -17.44 -3.42 2.79
CA VAL A 243 -18.90 -3.59 2.58
C VAL A 243 -19.59 -4.05 3.86
N ARG A 244 -19.05 -5.07 4.55
CA ARG A 244 -19.61 -5.59 5.81
C ARG A 244 -19.58 -4.53 6.91
N SER A 245 -18.47 -3.83 7.06
CA SER A 245 -18.31 -2.76 8.05
C SER A 245 -19.30 -1.63 7.86
N LEU A 246 -19.82 -1.44 6.65
CA LEU A 246 -20.84 -0.46 6.30
C LEU A 246 -22.27 -1.04 6.28
N GLY A 247 -22.46 -2.29 6.73
CA GLY A 247 -23.78 -2.91 6.86
C GLY A 247 -24.32 -3.58 5.58
N GLY A 248 -23.50 -3.74 4.54
CA GLY A 248 -23.83 -4.55 3.36
C GLY A 248 -23.47 -6.03 3.52
N CYS A 249 -23.95 -6.88 2.64
CA CYS A 249 -23.55 -8.30 2.56
C CYS A 249 -23.19 -8.72 1.12
N MET A 250 -22.24 -9.61 1.02
CA MET A 250 -21.72 -10.15 -0.25
C MET A 250 -21.89 -11.66 -0.28
N PRO A 251 -23.07 -12.15 -0.71
CA PRO A 251 -23.40 -13.58 -0.64
C PRO A 251 -22.70 -14.43 -1.70
N VAL A 252 -22.30 -13.83 -2.83
CA VAL A 252 -21.71 -14.54 -3.97
C VAL A 252 -20.23 -14.84 -3.71
N LYS A 253 -19.86 -16.12 -3.78
CA LYS A 253 -18.49 -16.61 -3.52
C LYS A 253 -17.74 -17.02 -4.78
N GLU A 254 -18.45 -17.20 -5.87
CA GLU A 254 -17.87 -17.57 -7.16
C GLU A 254 -16.98 -16.43 -7.65
N THR A 255 -15.74 -16.75 -8.02
CA THR A 255 -14.77 -15.76 -8.52
C THR A 255 -15.15 -15.25 -9.93
N ARG A 256 -15.89 -16.06 -10.71
CA ARG A 256 -16.34 -15.68 -12.05
C ARG A 256 -17.85 -15.82 -12.16
N VAL A 257 -18.48 -14.77 -12.67
CA VAL A 257 -19.93 -14.69 -12.83
C VAL A 257 -20.24 -14.26 -14.27
N GLY A 258 -21.18 -14.95 -14.91
CA GLY A 258 -21.74 -14.53 -16.19
C GLY A 258 -22.96 -13.62 -16.00
N VAL A 259 -23.53 -13.14 -17.12
CA VAL A 259 -24.77 -12.32 -17.11
C VAL A 259 -25.91 -13.03 -16.39
N GLU A 260 -26.12 -14.32 -16.70
CA GLU A 260 -27.20 -15.12 -16.10
C GLU A 260 -27.03 -15.23 -14.57
N GLY A 261 -25.80 -15.48 -14.11
CA GLY A 261 -25.49 -15.54 -12.68
C GLY A 261 -25.71 -14.18 -11.99
N LEU A 262 -25.32 -13.08 -12.64
CA LEU A 262 -25.55 -11.73 -12.13
C LEU A 262 -27.07 -11.42 -12.03
N ILE A 263 -27.87 -11.81 -13.02
CA ILE A 263 -29.32 -11.64 -13.01
C ILE A 263 -29.98 -12.53 -11.94
N ALA A 264 -29.54 -13.78 -11.80
CA ALA A 264 -30.04 -14.69 -10.78
C ALA A 264 -29.80 -14.18 -9.35
N GLU A 265 -28.63 -13.63 -9.07
CA GLU A 265 -28.27 -13.06 -7.77
C GLU A 265 -28.99 -11.74 -7.49
N ASN A 266 -29.29 -10.97 -8.52
CA ASN A 266 -30.06 -9.75 -8.50
C ASN A 266 -29.73 -8.82 -7.31
N PRO A 267 -28.48 -8.32 -7.20
CA PRO A 267 -28.03 -7.51 -6.07
C PRO A 267 -28.74 -6.16 -6.02
N ASP A 268 -28.82 -5.58 -4.84
CA ASP A 268 -29.38 -4.23 -4.63
C ASP A 268 -28.40 -3.15 -5.10
N VAL A 269 -27.09 -3.41 -5.02
CA VAL A 269 -26.01 -2.52 -5.46
C VAL A 269 -24.91 -3.31 -6.16
N ILE A 270 -24.41 -2.78 -7.26
CA ILE A 270 -23.24 -3.31 -7.96
C ILE A 270 -22.14 -2.25 -7.96
N PHE A 271 -21.00 -2.56 -7.36
CA PHE A 271 -19.80 -1.78 -7.55
C PHE A 271 -19.00 -2.39 -8.71
N VAL A 272 -18.69 -1.57 -9.71
CA VAL A 272 -17.91 -2.01 -10.87
C VAL A 272 -16.51 -1.42 -10.76
N VAL A 273 -15.53 -2.31 -10.64
CA VAL A 273 -14.12 -1.97 -10.48
C VAL A 273 -13.56 -1.48 -11.80
N TYR A 274 -12.76 -0.41 -11.76
CA TYR A 274 -12.03 0.12 -12.90
C TYR A 274 -10.61 0.51 -12.52
N PHE A 275 -9.68 0.43 -13.49
CA PHE A 275 -8.26 0.74 -13.34
C PHE A 275 -7.88 2.10 -13.93
N SER A 276 -8.70 2.61 -14.84
CA SER A 276 -8.44 3.89 -15.50
C SER A 276 -9.72 4.51 -16.01
N ASP A 277 -9.72 5.84 -16.10
CA ASP A 277 -10.92 6.63 -16.36
C ASP A 277 -11.60 6.31 -17.70
N TYR A 278 -10.85 5.89 -18.74
CA TYR A 278 -11.45 5.50 -20.03
C TYR A 278 -12.41 4.30 -19.91
N GLN A 279 -12.27 3.46 -18.86
CA GLN A 279 -13.18 2.33 -18.64
C GLN A 279 -14.57 2.75 -18.14
N LYS A 280 -14.70 3.95 -17.56
CA LYS A 280 -15.95 4.41 -16.94
C LYS A 280 -17.11 4.47 -17.93
N ASP A 281 -16.89 5.02 -19.12
CA ASP A 281 -17.92 5.12 -20.13
C ASP A 281 -18.26 3.75 -20.74
N MET A 282 -17.25 2.91 -20.94
CA MET A 282 -17.46 1.52 -21.34
C MET A 282 -18.35 0.78 -20.36
N ILE A 283 -18.08 0.89 -19.05
CA ILE A 283 -18.87 0.25 -17.99
C ILE A 283 -20.32 0.77 -18.01
N ARG A 284 -20.51 2.09 -18.09
CA ARG A 284 -21.87 2.66 -18.18
C ARG A 284 -22.64 2.13 -19.38
N ASN A 285 -22.00 2.05 -20.53
CA ASN A 285 -22.63 1.54 -21.76
C ASN A 285 -22.99 0.05 -21.66
N ILE A 286 -22.21 -0.77 -20.94
CA ILE A 286 -22.53 -2.19 -20.70
C ILE A 286 -23.86 -2.30 -19.93
N PHE A 287 -24.01 -1.61 -18.80
CA PHE A 287 -25.20 -1.72 -17.96
C PHE A 287 -26.44 -0.98 -18.53
N GLN A 288 -26.32 -0.27 -19.64
CA GLN A 288 -27.46 0.25 -20.41
C GLN A 288 -28.02 -0.75 -21.42
N GLN A 289 -27.35 -1.89 -21.65
CA GLN A 289 -27.82 -2.91 -22.57
C GLN A 289 -29.13 -3.56 -22.05
N PRO A 290 -30.06 -3.93 -22.93
CA PRO A 290 -31.36 -4.50 -22.54
C PRO A 290 -31.26 -5.73 -21.64
N GLU A 291 -30.23 -6.53 -21.80
CA GLU A 291 -29.98 -7.75 -21.01
C GLU A 291 -29.84 -7.51 -19.51
N TYR A 292 -29.41 -6.29 -19.10
CA TYR A 292 -29.26 -5.91 -17.68
C TYR A 292 -30.47 -5.18 -17.11
N SER A 293 -31.49 -4.90 -17.91
CA SER A 293 -32.64 -4.04 -17.52
C SER A 293 -33.49 -4.62 -16.38
N SER A 294 -33.43 -5.94 -16.16
CA SER A 294 -34.14 -6.62 -15.07
C SER A 294 -33.44 -6.51 -13.71
N LEU A 295 -32.17 -6.11 -13.67
CA LEU A 295 -31.42 -5.99 -12.43
C LEU A 295 -31.96 -4.86 -11.56
N LYS A 296 -32.20 -5.13 -10.27
CA LYS A 296 -32.59 -4.10 -9.28
C LYS A 296 -31.61 -2.95 -9.23
N ALA A 297 -30.30 -3.25 -9.27
CA ALA A 297 -29.25 -2.24 -9.24
C ALA A 297 -29.30 -1.30 -10.45
N VAL A 298 -29.70 -1.80 -11.65
CA VAL A 298 -29.89 -0.98 -12.85
C VAL A 298 -31.15 -0.11 -12.70
N GLN A 299 -32.27 -0.74 -12.34
CA GLN A 299 -33.57 -0.05 -12.17
C GLN A 299 -33.53 1.06 -11.12
N SER A 300 -32.73 0.88 -10.08
CA SER A 300 -32.54 1.83 -8.98
C SER A 300 -31.36 2.79 -9.19
N ASN A 301 -30.71 2.77 -10.37
CA ASN A 301 -29.50 3.54 -10.68
C ASN A 301 -28.37 3.35 -9.64
N ARG A 302 -28.15 2.08 -9.24
CA ARG A 302 -27.18 1.67 -8.21
C ARG A 302 -26.01 0.87 -8.80
N ILE A 303 -25.60 1.23 -10.02
CA ILE A 303 -24.34 0.79 -10.63
C ILE A 303 -23.28 1.82 -10.28
N CYS A 304 -22.42 1.49 -9.33
CA CYS A 304 -21.46 2.41 -8.74
C CYS A 304 -20.05 2.10 -9.24
N LEU A 305 -19.31 3.10 -9.71
CA LEU A 305 -17.93 2.94 -10.15
C LEU A 305 -16.99 2.96 -8.95
N LEU A 306 -16.09 1.96 -8.85
CA LEU A 306 -15.14 1.83 -7.75
C LEU A 306 -13.71 1.73 -8.29
N PRO A 307 -12.83 2.71 -8.01
CA PRO A 307 -11.42 2.62 -8.43
C PRO A 307 -10.73 1.44 -7.75
N PHE A 308 -9.97 0.66 -8.50
CA PHE A 308 -9.22 -0.49 -7.97
C PHE A 308 -8.29 -0.06 -6.81
N ASP A 309 -7.63 1.08 -6.95
CA ASP A 309 -6.72 1.64 -5.95
C ASP A 309 -7.41 2.16 -4.66
N CYS A 310 -8.74 2.13 -4.60
CA CYS A 310 -9.53 2.44 -3.41
C CYS A 310 -10.11 1.20 -2.71
N MET A 311 -9.96 0.01 -3.31
CA MET A 311 -10.57 -1.22 -2.79
C MET A 311 -9.58 -2.37 -2.59
N TYR A 312 -8.39 -2.27 -3.17
CA TYR A 312 -7.32 -3.27 -3.07
C TYR A 312 -6.03 -2.63 -2.59
N THR A 313 -5.55 -3.05 -1.42
CA THR A 313 -4.37 -2.44 -0.74
C THR A 313 -4.36 -0.91 -0.80
N PRO A 314 -5.46 -0.23 -0.41
CA PRO A 314 -5.65 1.19 -0.69
C PRO A 314 -4.77 2.11 0.16
N ALA A 315 -4.24 1.63 1.28
CA ALA A 315 -3.36 2.40 2.16
C ALA A 315 -3.98 3.77 2.53
N ILE A 316 -3.37 4.87 2.10
CA ILE A 316 -3.91 6.23 2.32
C ILE A 316 -5.32 6.44 1.74
N LYS A 317 -5.71 5.67 0.72
CA LYS A 317 -7.04 5.77 0.09
C LYS A 317 -8.11 4.94 0.76
N THR A 318 -7.83 4.25 1.85
CA THR A 318 -8.81 3.44 2.59
C THR A 318 -10.06 4.26 2.91
N ILE A 319 -9.89 5.47 3.43
CA ILE A 319 -11.01 6.37 3.74
C ILE A 319 -11.83 6.74 2.48
N LYS A 320 -11.17 6.96 1.35
CA LYS A 320 -11.86 7.24 0.07
C LYS A 320 -12.65 6.03 -0.40
N GLY A 321 -12.10 4.82 -0.29
CA GLY A 321 -12.80 3.57 -0.60
C GLY A 321 -14.06 3.39 0.25
N ILE A 322 -13.93 3.57 1.57
CA ILE A 322 -15.05 3.51 2.52
C ILE A 322 -16.14 4.52 2.13
N ARG A 323 -15.79 5.77 1.85
CA ARG A 323 -16.76 6.80 1.44
C ARG A 323 -17.46 6.48 0.11
N LEU A 324 -16.74 5.96 -0.86
CA LEU A 324 -17.33 5.53 -2.14
C LEU A 324 -18.34 4.40 -1.94
N ILE A 325 -18.00 3.40 -1.12
CA ILE A 325 -18.89 2.29 -0.82
C ILE A 325 -20.09 2.78 0.00
N LYS A 326 -19.87 3.60 1.03
CA LYS A 326 -20.96 4.25 1.79
C LYS A 326 -21.95 4.95 0.87
N ASN A 327 -21.46 5.80 -0.03
CA ASN A 327 -22.30 6.57 -0.95
C ASN A 327 -23.07 5.67 -1.92
N GLY A 328 -22.48 4.56 -2.36
CA GLY A 328 -23.17 3.55 -3.15
C GLY A 328 -24.24 2.80 -2.35
N LEU A 329 -23.97 2.44 -1.10
CA LEU A 329 -24.94 1.77 -0.22
C LEU A 329 -26.06 2.72 0.24
N TYR A 330 -25.74 3.97 0.55
CA TYR A 330 -26.64 4.94 1.20
C TYR A 330 -26.55 6.32 0.55
N PRO A 331 -27.05 6.49 -0.69
CA PRO A 331 -26.89 7.76 -1.42
C PRO A 331 -27.57 8.97 -0.73
N GLY A 332 -28.43 8.72 0.26
CA GLY A 332 -29.07 9.78 1.08
C GLY A 332 -28.29 10.16 2.35
N LEU A 333 -27.25 9.40 2.71
CA LEU A 333 -26.36 9.76 3.82
C LEU A 333 -25.29 10.72 3.29
N SER A 334 -25.66 12.01 3.20
CA SER A 334 -24.70 13.07 2.85
C SER A 334 -23.53 13.10 3.86
N ASP A 335 -22.35 13.53 3.37
CA ASP A 335 -21.19 13.84 4.22
C ASP A 335 -21.56 14.98 5.18
N SER A 336 -22.17 14.63 6.31
CA SER A 336 -22.58 15.58 7.36
C SER A 336 -21.41 16.23 8.09
N GLY A 337 -20.18 16.08 7.57
CA GLY A 337 -18.92 16.54 8.17
C GLY A 337 -18.24 17.73 7.48
N LYS A 338 -18.80 18.31 6.40
CA LYS A 338 -18.25 19.53 5.79
C LYS A 338 -19.27 20.66 5.74
N ARG A 339 -19.67 21.16 6.92
CA ARG A 339 -20.13 22.53 7.08
C ARG A 339 -19.26 23.19 8.15
N SER A 340 -18.21 23.82 7.74
CA SER A 340 -17.64 25.08 8.26
C SER A 340 -16.24 25.28 7.71
#